data_0da939f67865e4dc767a022d8739f580
#
_entry.id   0da939f67865e4dc767a022d8739f580
#
_cell.length_a   1.000
_cell.length_b   1.000
_cell.length_c   1.000
_cell.angle_alpha   90.00
_cell.angle_beta   90.00
_cell.angle_gamma   90.00
#
_symmetry.space_group_name_H-M   'P 1'
#
loop_
_entity.id
_entity.type
_entity.pdbx_description
1 polymer ?
#
loop_
_entity_poly.entity_id
_entity_poly.type
_entity_poly.pdbx_seq_one_letter_code
_entity_poly.pdbx_strand_id
1 'polypeptide(L)'
;KVEKNANKITVDNLVDLLHYNNIPIWEFFSRLNSNDDLRHQQIKDFNNMMIEAYYENNIDKVRGLKPLVKESNLSNKDKEEELLLVEAWLEAMKDPSEEPDLQLRTKIKEKIFNIPNFNDTKVALFCNFMPFYDLESNIVIAKKITDQYINTKNTKMQVALLAIITNILSFSLNENKEKNVDYFIESGEKIKTKPELVFYSSAFYFFKNIIFYHRTNSDEYYNKSIQTKNFLLSIGMTEYGKLLEKLLIKYK
;
A
#
# COMPACT_ATOMS: atom_id res chain seq x y z
N LYS A 1 46.22 2.64 -10.45
CA LYS A 1 45.80 4.07 -10.60
C LYS A 1 44.42 4.33 -9.97
N VAL A 2 43.49 3.35 -10.02
CA VAL A 2 42.18 3.43 -9.35
C VAL A 2 42.36 3.45 -7.84
N GLU A 3 43.17 2.54 -7.29
CA GLU A 3 43.50 2.45 -5.86
C GLU A 3 44.10 3.74 -5.27
N LYS A 4 44.66 4.60 -6.12
CA LYS A 4 45.22 5.90 -5.72
C LYS A 4 44.26 7.07 -5.95
N ASN A 5 42.96 6.81 -6.17
CA ASN A 5 41.93 7.80 -6.53
C ASN A 5 42.27 8.67 -7.78
N ALA A 6 43.18 8.19 -8.62
CA ALA A 6 43.58 8.92 -9.81
C ALA A 6 42.61 8.74 -10.99
N ASN A 7 41.82 7.66 -11.01
CA ASN A 7 40.80 7.36 -12.04
C ASN A 7 39.55 6.77 -11.40
N LYS A 8 38.41 7.07 -12.01
CA LYS A 8 37.14 6.42 -11.65
C LYS A 8 37.07 5.03 -12.27
N ILE A 9 36.56 4.04 -11.53
CA ILE A 9 36.21 2.73 -12.07
C ILE A 9 34.86 2.83 -12.82
N THR A 10 34.76 2.18 -13.97
CA THR A 10 33.45 2.02 -14.63
C THR A 10 32.63 0.95 -13.93
N VAL A 11 31.31 0.98 -14.10
CA VAL A 11 30.41 -0.01 -13.49
C VAL A 11 30.76 -1.42 -13.98
N ASP A 12 31.03 -1.58 -15.27
CA ASP A 12 31.38 -2.90 -15.85
C ASP A 12 32.66 -3.46 -15.22
N ASN A 13 33.72 -2.64 -15.14
CA ASN A 13 34.97 -3.06 -14.50
C ASN A 13 34.80 -3.37 -13.00
N LEU A 14 33.90 -2.67 -12.31
CA LEU A 14 33.59 -2.97 -10.91
C LEU A 14 32.87 -4.32 -10.80
N VAL A 15 31.87 -4.57 -11.65
CA VAL A 15 31.13 -5.85 -11.68
C VAL A 15 32.07 -7.01 -11.97
N ASP A 16 32.95 -6.88 -12.99
CA ASP A 16 33.94 -7.90 -13.32
C ASP A 16 34.90 -8.17 -12.18
N LEU A 17 35.36 -7.12 -11.49
CA LEU A 17 36.23 -7.23 -10.32
C LEU A 17 35.55 -7.97 -9.16
N LEU A 18 34.28 -7.67 -8.91
CA LEU A 18 33.48 -8.34 -7.86
C LEU A 18 33.27 -9.81 -8.19
N HIS A 19 32.92 -10.13 -9.43
CA HIS A 19 32.74 -11.51 -9.90
C HIS A 19 34.07 -12.30 -9.83
N TYR A 20 35.18 -11.70 -10.25
CA TYR A 20 36.51 -12.33 -10.17
C TYR A 20 36.88 -12.70 -8.72
N ASN A 21 36.49 -11.87 -7.75
CA ASN A 21 36.74 -12.12 -6.34
C ASN A 21 35.63 -12.89 -5.62
N ASN A 22 34.62 -13.41 -6.34
CA ASN A 22 33.44 -14.07 -5.79
C ASN A 22 32.71 -13.24 -4.73
N ILE A 23 32.71 -11.90 -4.86
CA ILE A 23 31.98 -11.00 -3.98
C ILE A 23 30.61 -10.70 -4.64
N PRO A 24 29.49 -11.07 -3.98
CA PRO A 24 28.17 -10.71 -4.47
C PRO A 24 28.01 -9.19 -4.57
N ILE A 25 27.46 -8.70 -5.69
CA ILE A 25 27.29 -7.27 -5.95
C ILE A 25 26.52 -6.59 -4.79
N TRP A 26 25.46 -7.23 -4.31
CA TRP A 26 24.66 -6.71 -3.18
C TRP A 26 25.49 -6.58 -1.88
N GLU A 27 26.40 -7.52 -1.60
CA GLU A 27 27.25 -7.48 -0.42
C GLU A 27 28.23 -6.32 -0.47
N PHE A 28 28.81 -6.05 -1.63
CA PHE A 28 29.71 -4.92 -1.82
C PHE A 28 28.98 -3.58 -1.60
N PHE A 29 27.80 -3.41 -2.20
CA PHE A 29 27.05 -2.16 -2.06
C PHE A 29 26.47 -1.97 -0.66
N SER A 30 26.09 -3.03 0.03
CA SER A 30 25.62 -2.93 1.44
C SER A 30 26.70 -2.40 2.37
N ARG A 31 27.97 -2.77 2.11
CA ARG A 31 29.12 -2.25 2.90
C ARG A 31 29.45 -0.79 2.60
N LEU A 32 29.20 -0.31 1.39
CA LEU A 32 29.44 1.08 1.00
C LEU A 32 28.35 2.04 1.49
N ASN A 33 27.12 1.57 1.62
CA ASN A 33 25.96 2.39 1.85
C ASN A 33 25.35 2.24 3.26
N SER A 34 26.17 1.96 4.27
CA SER A 34 25.66 1.78 5.65
C SER A 34 24.78 2.94 6.14
N ASN A 35 25.07 4.19 5.74
CA ASN A 35 24.22 5.35 6.08
C ASN A 35 22.93 5.38 5.26
N ASP A 36 22.98 5.03 3.98
CA ASP A 36 21.78 4.95 3.12
C ASP A 36 20.88 3.78 3.57
N ASP A 37 21.45 2.66 3.97
CA ASP A 37 20.71 1.52 4.50
C ASP A 37 19.99 1.87 5.83
N LEU A 38 20.65 2.58 6.74
CA LEU A 38 20.03 3.08 7.97
C LEU A 38 18.90 4.07 7.68
N ARG A 39 19.13 4.99 6.75
CA ARG A 39 18.10 5.94 6.29
C ARG A 39 16.89 5.21 5.70
N HIS A 40 17.11 4.27 4.78
CA HIS A 40 16.04 3.49 4.18
C HIS A 40 15.30 2.65 5.22
N GLN A 41 15.99 2.08 6.19
CA GLN A 41 15.36 1.32 7.27
C GLN A 41 14.47 2.23 8.13
N GLN A 42 14.95 3.41 8.54
CA GLN A 42 14.13 4.36 9.31
C GLN A 42 12.86 4.79 8.57
N ILE A 43 12.97 5.13 7.27
CA ILE A 43 11.81 5.47 6.45
C ILE A 43 10.83 4.29 6.37
N LYS A 44 11.33 3.08 6.17
CA LYS A 44 10.51 1.88 6.15
C LYS A 44 9.81 1.62 7.49
N ASP A 45 10.51 1.85 8.59
CA ASP A 45 9.94 1.67 9.94
C ASP A 45 8.81 2.68 10.20
N PHE A 46 8.98 3.96 9.83
CA PHE A 46 7.90 4.94 9.92
C PHE A 46 6.69 4.56 9.05
N ASN A 47 6.91 4.11 7.83
CA ASN A 47 5.83 3.63 6.96
C ASN A 47 5.09 2.43 7.56
N ASN A 48 5.82 1.46 8.13
CA ASN A 48 5.21 0.30 8.79
C ASN A 48 4.37 0.73 10.00
N MET A 49 4.90 1.64 10.84
CA MET A 49 4.18 2.16 12.01
C MET A 49 2.88 2.90 11.60
N MET A 50 2.90 3.66 10.51
CA MET A 50 1.70 4.33 9.98
C MET A 50 0.66 3.30 9.51
N ILE A 51 1.06 2.27 8.78
CA ILE A 51 0.17 1.21 8.29
C ILE A 51 -0.41 0.42 9.47
N GLU A 52 0.41 0.05 10.46
CA GLU A 52 -0.03 -0.63 11.67
C GLU A 52 -1.08 0.20 12.42
N ALA A 53 -0.79 1.48 12.67
CA ALA A 53 -1.71 2.39 13.34
C ALA A 53 -3.04 2.57 12.57
N TYR A 54 -3.00 2.55 11.24
CA TYR A 54 -4.19 2.59 10.40
C TYR A 54 -5.07 1.35 10.61
N TYR A 55 -4.49 0.13 10.57
CA TYR A 55 -5.26 -1.10 10.79
C TYR A 55 -5.75 -1.26 12.23
N GLU A 56 -5.09 -0.64 13.19
CA GLU A 56 -5.55 -0.54 14.58
C GLU A 56 -6.59 0.58 14.79
N ASN A 57 -6.89 1.35 13.76
CA ASN A 57 -7.72 2.57 13.84
C ASN A 57 -7.26 3.52 14.96
N ASN A 58 -5.94 3.68 15.12
CA ASN A 58 -5.31 4.43 16.21
C ASN A 58 -4.64 5.71 15.69
N ILE A 59 -5.44 6.78 15.59
CA ILE A 59 -4.99 8.08 15.09
C ILE A 59 -3.91 8.71 15.99
N ASP A 60 -3.92 8.41 17.31
CA ASP A 60 -2.95 8.97 18.25
C ASP A 60 -1.56 8.35 18.05
N LYS A 61 -1.47 7.06 17.67
CA LYS A 61 -0.22 6.44 17.24
C LYS A 61 0.37 7.18 16.03
N VAL A 62 -0.44 7.48 15.01
CA VAL A 62 0.02 8.25 13.84
C VAL A 62 0.50 9.64 14.25
N ARG A 63 -0.27 10.34 15.10
CA ARG A 63 0.11 11.68 15.63
C ARG A 63 1.42 11.63 16.40
N GLY A 64 1.65 10.57 17.18
CA GLY A 64 2.87 10.33 17.94
C GLY A 64 4.13 10.12 17.09
N LEU A 65 3.99 9.85 15.77
CA LEU A 65 5.15 9.76 14.89
C LEU A 65 5.81 11.11 14.57
N LYS A 66 5.07 12.23 14.68
CA LYS A 66 5.62 13.57 14.39
C LYS A 66 6.90 13.89 15.19
N PRO A 67 6.92 13.78 16.53
CA PRO A 67 8.15 13.99 17.29
C PRO A 67 9.24 12.99 16.91
N LEU A 68 8.91 11.71 16.71
CA LEU A 68 9.90 10.69 16.35
C LEU A 68 10.59 11.00 15.01
N VAL A 69 9.84 11.46 14.00
CA VAL A 69 10.40 11.91 12.72
C VAL A 69 11.31 13.13 12.91
N LYS A 70 10.88 14.11 13.72
CA LYS A 70 11.68 15.33 13.98
C LYS A 70 13.01 15.03 14.69
N GLU A 71 13.02 14.09 15.62
CA GLU A 71 14.18 13.68 16.41
C GLU A 71 15.06 12.63 15.71
N SER A 72 14.60 12.05 14.58
CA SER A 72 15.35 11.04 13.83
C SER A 72 16.64 11.59 13.23
N ASN A 73 17.53 10.69 12.79
CA ASN A 73 18.76 11.06 12.09
C ASN A 73 18.60 11.28 10.59
N LEU A 74 17.36 11.40 10.10
CA LEU A 74 17.06 11.69 8.70
C LEU A 74 17.52 13.10 8.30
N SER A 75 17.78 13.30 7.01
CA SER A 75 18.04 14.64 6.47
C SER A 75 16.81 15.53 6.63
N ASN A 76 16.99 16.86 6.66
CA ASN A 76 15.86 17.81 6.75
C ASN A 76 14.82 17.55 5.64
N LYS A 77 15.28 17.26 4.43
CA LYS A 77 14.40 16.91 3.30
C LYS A 77 13.58 15.65 3.57
N ASP A 78 14.22 14.59 4.07
CA ASP A 78 13.51 13.35 4.39
C ASP A 78 12.52 13.54 5.54
N LYS A 79 12.90 14.33 6.57
CA LYS A 79 11.98 14.67 7.67
C LYS A 79 10.74 15.42 7.16
N GLU A 80 10.93 16.39 6.26
CA GLU A 80 9.80 17.11 5.65
C GLU A 80 8.89 16.16 4.85
N GLU A 81 9.48 15.22 4.11
CA GLU A 81 8.73 14.22 3.35
C GLU A 81 7.97 13.26 4.26
N GLU A 82 8.59 12.74 5.31
CA GLU A 82 7.93 11.84 6.26
C GLU A 82 6.84 12.57 7.08
N LEU A 83 7.08 13.81 7.51
CA LEU A 83 6.06 14.63 8.18
C LEU A 83 4.85 14.89 7.26
N LEU A 84 5.07 15.11 5.96
CA LEU A 84 4.00 15.22 4.99
C LEU A 84 3.18 13.93 4.90
N LEU A 85 3.83 12.77 4.95
CA LEU A 85 3.13 11.46 4.93
C LEU A 85 2.36 11.24 6.24
N VAL A 86 2.92 11.60 7.40
CA VAL A 86 2.19 11.55 8.68
C VAL A 86 0.92 12.41 8.63
N GLU A 87 0.99 13.64 8.11
CA GLU A 87 -0.19 14.49 7.92
C GLU A 87 -1.20 13.87 6.96
N ALA A 88 -0.73 13.25 5.87
CA ALA A 88 -1.60 12.59 4.92
C ALA A 88 -2.33 11.37 5.53
N TRP A 89 -1.65 10.60 6.38
CA TRP A 89 -2.30 9.51 7.10
C TRP A 89 -3.33 10.02 8.12
N LEU A 90 -3.03 11.10 8.85
CA LEU A 90 -4.00 11.75 9.74
C LEU A 90 -5.24 12.23 8.98
N GLU A 91 -5.04 12.80 7.79
CA GLU A 91 -6.12 13.22 6.90
C GLU A 91 -6.94 12.03 6.38
N ALA A 92 -6.28 10.90 6.03
CA ALA A 92 -6.96 9.70 5.55
C ALA A 92 -7.77 8.97 6.64
N MET A 93 -7.42 9.20 7.91
CA MET A 93 -8.08 8.60 9.08
C MET A 93 -9.12 9.52 9.73
N LYS A 94 -9.36 10.71 9.19
CA LYS A 94 -10.44 11.60 9.66
C LYS A 94 -11.80 10.92 9.57
N ASP A 95 -12.70 11.31 10.47
CA ASP A 95 -14.11 10.95 10.33
C ASP A 95 -14.67 11.52 9.03
N PRO A 96 -15.48 10.78 8.27
CA PRO A 96 -16.10 11.27 7.03
C PRO A 96 -16.94 12.55 7.18
N SER A 97 -17.36 12.90 8.39
CA SER A 97 -18.08 14.14 8.69
C SER A 97 -17.18 15.38 8.83
N GLU A 98 -15.86 15.17 8.99
CA GLU A 98 -14.89 16.26 9.07
C GLU A 98 -14.58 16.84 7.69
N GLU A 99 -14.35 18.16 7.63
CA GLU A 99 -13.96 18.81 6.39
C GLU A 99 -12.58 18.31 5.90
N PRO A 100 -12.46 17.93 4.61
CA PRO A 100 -11.20 17.48 4.06
C PRO A 100 -10.22 18.64 3.85
N ASP A 101 -8.94 18.40 4.15
CA ASP A 101 -7.86 19.30 3.77
C ASP A 101 -7.53 19.13 2.27
N LEU A 102 -8.20 19.89 1.41
CA LEU A 102 -8.05 19.82 -0.04
C LEU A 102 -6.63 20.21 -0.49
N GLN A 103 -5.94 21.09 0.22
CA GLN A 103 -4.59 21.51 -0.13
C GLN A 103 -3.59 20.36 0.13
N LEU A 104 -3.69 19.73 1.29
CA LEU A 104 -2.88 18.56 1.62
C LEU A 104 -3.14 17.40 0.64
N ARG A 105 -4.42 17.10 0.36
CA ARG A 105 -4.79 16.05 -0.62
C ARG A 105 -4.22 16.33 -2.01
N THR A 106 -4.27 17.57 -2.46
CA THR A 106 -3.68 17.99 -3.74
C THR A 106 -2.16 17.80 -3.74
N LYS A 107 -1.48 18.24 -2.68
CA LYS A 107 -0.03 18.09 -2.54
C LYS A 107 0.41 16.61 -2.59
N ILE A 108 -0.33 15.72 -1.96
CA ILE A 108 -0.07 14.27 -2.00
C ILE A 108 -0.31 13.70 -3.41
N LYS A 109 -1.41 14.09 -4.07
CA LYS A 109 -1.67 13.65 -5.46
C LYS A 109 -0.57 14.10 -6.42
N GLU A 110 -0.11 15.33 -6.30
CA GLU A 110 1.02 15.85 -7.08
C GLU A 110 2.32 15.08 -6.80
N LYS A 111 2.63 14.79 -5.52
CA LYS A 111 3.79 13.98 -5.14
C LYS A 111 3.74 12.61 -5.83
N ILE A 112 2.59 11.93 -5.78
CA ILE A 112 2.40 10.62 -6.43
C ILE A 112 2.50 10.74 -7.95
N PHE A 113 1.88 11.76 -8.55
CA PHE A 113 1.90 12.00 -9.99
C PHE A 113 3.31 12.19 -10.52
N ASN A 114 4.14 12.96 -9.82
CA ASN A 114 5.51 13.30 -10.21
C ASN A 114 6.50 12.12 -10.15
N ILE A 115 6.14 10.99 -9.57
CA ILE A 115 6.95 9.76 -9.68
C ILE A 115 6.78 9.22 -11.13
N PRO A 116 7.86 9.11 -11.94
CA PRO A 116 7.73 8.90 -13.39
C PRO A 116 7.03 7.60 -13.78
N ASN A 117 7.31 6.51 -13.06
CA ASN A 117 6.85 5.17 -13.38
C ASN A 117 6.04 4.57 -12.23
N PHE A 118 5.16 3.61 -12.52
CA PHE A 118 4.51 2.80 -11.51
C PHE A 118 5.49 1.79 -10.89
N ASN A 119 6.47 2.32 -10.12
CA ASN A 119 7.35 1.50 -9.29
C ASN A 119 6.69 1.17 -7.94
N ASP A 120 7.36 0.36 -7.11
CA ASP A 120 6.85 -0.04 -5.79
C ASP A 120 6.43 1.15 -4.93
N THR A 121 7.22 2.25 -4.94
CA THR A 121 6.93 3.46 -4.16
C THR A 121 5.66 4.16 -4.64
N LYS A 122 5.52 4.39 -5.95
CA LYS A 122 4.33 5.04 -6.52
C LYS A 122 3.07 4.22 -6.27
N VAL A 123 3.17 2.91 -6.48
CA VAL A 123 2.03 1.99 -6.28
C VAL A 123 1.61 1.95 -4.81
N ALA A 124 2.57 1.89 -3.87
CA ALA A 124 2.28 1.91 -2.44
C ALA A 124 1.64 3.24 -2.00
N LEU A 125 2.19 4.38 -2.41
CA LEU A 125 1.62 5.70 -2.10
C LEU A 125 0.22 5.86 -2.70
N PHE A 126 0.01 5.44 -3.94
CA PHE A 126 -1.32 5.46 -4.55
C PHE A 126 -2.29 4.59 -3.75
N CYS A 127 -1.92 3.35 -3.42
CA CYS A 127 -2.75 2.44 -2.64
C CYS A 127 -3.18 3.04 -1.30
N ASN A 128 -2.24 3.66 -0.58
CA ASN A 128 -2.50 4.24 0.74
C ASN A 128 -3.40 5.48 0.69
N PHE A 129 -3.29 6.27 -0.37
CA PHE A 129 -4.01 7.53 -0.50
C PHE A 129 -5.10 7.53 -1.60
N MET A 130 -5.58 6.36 -2.01
CA MET A 130 -6.74 6.22 -2.88
C MET A 130 -7.97 7.01 -2.39
N PRO A 131 -8.26 7.16 -1.08
CA PRO A 131 -9.37 7.99 -0.61
C PRO A 131 -9.27 9.48 -0.98
N PHE A 132 -8.13 9.98 -1.43
CA PHE A 132 -7.96 11.35 -1.89
C PHE A 132 -8.40 11.59 -3.33
N TYR A 133 -8.67 10.54 -4.09
CA TYR A 133 -9.12 10.56 -5.48
C TYR A 133 -10.62 10.21 -5.55
N ASP A 134 -11.28 10.71 -6.58
CA ASP A 134 -12.60 10.22 -6.94
C ASP A 134 -12.54 8.78 -7.51
N LEU A 135 -13.67 8.09 -7.50
CA LEU A 135 -13.75 6.70 -7.95
C LEU A 135 -13.29 6.51 -9.41
N GLU A 136 -13.61 7.45 -10.29
CA GLU A 136 -13.27 7.34 -11.72
C GLU A 136 -11.75 7.43 -11.93
N SER A 137 -11.10 8.39 -11.26
CA SER A 137 -9.64 8.52 -11.25
C SER A 137 -8.99 7.27 -10.67
N ASN A 138 -9.50 6.76 -9.55
CA ASN A 138 -9.04 5.52 -8.93
C ASN A 138 -9.12 4.33 -9.91
N ILE A 139 -10.25 4.16 -10.60
CA ILE A 139 -10.44 3.09 -11.59
C ILE A 139 -9.42 3.19 -12.73
N VAL A 140 -9.20 4.39 -13.27
CA VAL A 140 -8.25 4.59 -14.38
C VAL A 140 -6.82 4.24 -13.96
N ILE A 141 -6.38 4.71 -12.79
CA ILE A 141 -5.03 4.45 -12.28
C ILE A 141 -4.87 2.97 -11.91
N ALA A 142 -5.86 2.41 -11.19
CA ALA A 142 -5.86 1.01 -10.78
C ALA A 142 -5.80 0.05 -11.98
N LYS A 143 -6.53 0.33 -13.08
CA LYS A 143 -6.44 -0.46 -14.31
C LYS A 143 -5.03 -0.48 -14.88
N LYS A 144 -4.38 0.68 -15.00
CA LYS A 144 -3.00 0.78 -15.51
C LYS A 144 -2.02 -0.03 -14.66
N ILE A 145 -2.14 0.05 -13.34
CA ILE A 145 -1.29 -0.71 -12.41
C ILE A 145 -1.57 -2.22 -12.56
N THR A 146 -2.85 -2.60 -12.61
CA THR A 146 -3.27 -4.00 -12.75
C THR A 146 -2.77 -4.59 -14.06
N ASP A 147 -2.99 -3.92 -15.19
CA ASP A 147 -2.53 -4.39 -16.51
C ASP A 147 -1.01 -4.58 -16.56
N GLN A 148 -0.26 -3.69 -15.91
CA GLN A 148 1.20 -3.76 -15.86
C GLN A 148 1.70 -4.92 -14.99
N TYR A 149 1.03 -5.23 -13.88
CA TYR A 149 1.58 -6.07 -12.83
C TYR A 149 0.80 -7.35 -12.53
N ILE A 150 -0.30 -7.64 -13.22
CA ILE A 150 -1.14 -8.81 -12.93
C ILE A 150 -0.38 -10.14 -12.97
N ASN A 151 0.65 -10.22 -13.79
CA ASN A 151 1.49 -11.42 -13.92
C ASN A 151 2.78 -11.36 -13.08
N THR A 152 2.91 -10.39 -12.18
CA THR A 152 4.12 -10.23 -11.36
C THR A 152 4.32 -11.40 -10.42
N LYS A 153 5.59 -11.78 -10.20
CA LYS A 153 5.98 -12.73 -9.15
C LYS A 153 6.41 -12.03 -7.85
N ASN A 154 6.54 -10.72 -7.86
CA ASN A 154 6.90 -9.93 -6.70
C ASN A 154 5.75 -9.91 -5.69
N THR A 155 5.95 -10.53 -4.53
CA THR A 155 4.91 -10.66 -3.50
C THR A 155 4.44 -9.30 -2.96
N LYS A 156 5.33 -8.32 -2.81
CA LYS A 156 4.96 -6.96 -2.37
C LYS A 156 4.00 -6.31 -3.37
N MET A 157 4.28 -6.45 -4.67
CA MET A 157 3.41 -5.92 -5.70
C MET A 157 2.07 -6.67 -5.76
N GLN A 158 2.05 -7.99 -5.51
CA GLN A 158 0.80 -8.76 -5.41
C GLN A 158 -0.05 -8.30 -4.22
N VAL A 159 0.57 -8.01 -3.06
CA VAL A 159 -0.09 -7.38 -1.91
C VAL A 159 -0.73 -6.05 -2.32
N ALA A 160 0.04 -5.17 -2.95
CA ALA A 160 -0.45 -3.86 -3.38
C ALA A 160 -1.60 -3.98 -4.40
N LEU A 161 -1.52 -4.91 -5.35
CA LEU A 161 -2.59 -5.17 -6.30
C LEU A 161 -3.88 -5.62 -5.62
N LEU A 162 -3.81 -6.60 -4.71
CA LEU A 162 -4.99 -7.06 -3.96
C LEU A 162 -5.59 -5.93 -3.12
N ALA A 163 -4.76 -5.11 -2.48
CA ALA A 163 -5.22 -3.96 -1.71
C ALA A 163 -5.92 -2.93 -2.60
N ILE A 164 -5.32 -2.56 -3.74
CA ILE A 164 -5.92 -1.63 -4.71
C ILE A 164 -7.24 -2.17 -5.24
N ILE A 165 -7.29 -3.43 -5.66
CA ILE A 165 -8.50 -4.10 -6.14
C ILE A 165 -9.59 -4.05 -5.05
N THR A 166 -9.24 -4.44 -3.83
CA THR A 166 -10.16 -4.43 -2.69
C THR A 166 -10.71 -3.03 -2.41
N ASN A 167 -9.86 -2.00 -2.46
CA ASN A 167 -10.29 -0.61 -2.30
C ASN A 167 -11.26 -0.18 -3.42
N ILE A 168 -11.01 -0.55 -4.67
CA ILE A 168 -11.95 -0.27 -5.78
C ILE A 168 -13.30 -0.93 -5.52
N LEU A 169 -13.33 -2.21 -5.09
CA LEU A 169 -14.58 -2.90 -4.77
C LEU A 169 -15.32 -2.19 -3.62
N SER A 170 -14.60 -1.78 -2.58
CA SER A 170 -15.16 -1.04 -1.43
C SER A 170 -15.74 0.30 -1.85
N PHE A 171 -15.00 1.11 -2.63
CA PHE A 171 -15.47 2.42 -3.09
C PHE A 171 -16.66 2.30 -4.05
N SER A 172 -16.63 1.31 -4.95
CA SER A 172 -17.73 1.05 -5.88
C SER A 172 -19.03 0.70 -5.15
N LEU A 173 -18.95 -0.13 -4.10
CA LEU A 173 -20.08 -0.43 -3.21
C LEU A 173 -20.59 0.83 -2.50
N ASN A 174 -19.70 1.63 -1.94
CA ASN A 174 -20.08 2.84 -1.19
C ASN A 174 -20.77 3.88 -2.05
N GLU A 175 -20.39 4.00 -3.31
CA GLU A 175 -20.99 4.94 -4.28
C GLU A 175 -22.15 4.33 -5.09
N ASN A 176 -22.50 3.05 -4.87
CA ASN A 176 -23.46 2.30 -5.69
C ASN A 176 -23.13 2.35 -7.20
N LYS A 177 -21.83 2.33 -7.53
CA LYS A 177 -21.32 2.40 -8.92
C LYS A 177 -20.53 1.14 -9.24
N GLU A 178 -21.20 0.14 -9.78
CA GLU A 178 -20.56 -1.16 -10.08
C GLU A 178 -19.91 -1.23 -11.47
N LYS A 179 -19.77 -0.11 -12.17
CA LYS A 179 -19.08 -0.08 -13.46
C LYS A 179 -17.63 -0.50 -13.30
N ASN A 180 -17.19 -1.47 -14.10
CA ASN A 180 -15.83 -2.05 -14.09
C ASN A 180 -15.50 -2.97 -12.89
N VAL A 181 -16.41 -3.26 -11.98
CA VAL A 181 -16.19 -4.13 -10.84
C VAL A 181 -15.77 -5.54 -11.29
N ASP A 182 -16.38 -6.07 -12.35
CA ASP A 182 -16.07 -7.42 -12.86
C ASP A 182 -14.61 -7.55 -13.32
N TYR A 183 -14.07 -6.54 -14.01
CA TYR A 183 -12.65 -6.51 -14.37
C TYR A 183 -11.73 -6.67 -13.14
N PHE A 184 -12.04 -5.98 -12.04
CA PHE A 184 -11.24 -6.07 -10.83
C PHE A 184 -11.43 -7.38 -10.08
N ILE A 185 -12.65 -7.96 -10.08
CA ILE A 185 -12.91 -9.29 -9.52
C ILE A 185 -12.11 -10.34 -10.29
N GLU A 186 -12.21 -10.38 -11.62
CA GLU A 186 -11.46 -11.30 -12.47
C GLU A 186 -9.94 -11.14 -12.31
N SER A 187 -9.47 -9.92 -12.14
CA SER A 187 -8.06 -9.65 -11.91
C SER A 187 -7.59 -10.16 -10.55
N GLY A 188 -8.38 -9.93 -9.50
CA GLY A 188 -8.07 -10.44 -8.15
C GLY A 188 -8.03 -11.97 -8.11
N GLU A 189 -8.93 -12.65 -8.84
CA GLU A 189 -8.97 -14.11 -8.93
C GLU A 189 -7.74 -14.73 -9.63
N LYS A 190 -7.08 -13.99 -10.51
CA LYS A 190 -5.82 -14.42 -11.15
C LYS A 190 -4.63 -14.43 -10.20
N ILE A 191 -4.70 -13.70 -9.09
CA ILE A 191 -3.61 -13.65 -8.11
C ILE A 191 -3.68 -14.88 -7.21
N LYS A 192 -2.72 -15.81 -7.39
CA LYS A 192 -2.68 -17.04 -6.59
C LYS A 192 -2.42 -16.74 -5.12
N THR A 193 -3.21 -17.32 -4.25
CA THR A 193 -3.05 -17.21 -2.80
C THR A 193 -1.69 -17.77 -2.35
N LYS A 194 -1.03 -17.05 -1.47
CA LYS A 194 0.22 -17.40 -0.78
C LYS A 194 0.08 -17.03 0.71
N PRO A 195 0.90 -17.58 1.61
CA PRO A 195 0.83 -17.24 3.04
C PRO A 195 0.87 -15.73 3.30
N GLU A 196 1.73 -15.00 2.60
CA GLU A 196 1.92 -13.56 2.74
C GLU A 196 0.72 -12.72 2.23
N LEU A 197 -0.16 -13.34 1.45
CA LEU A 197 -1.34 -12.68 0.86
C LEU A 197 -2.63 -12.97 1.62
N VAL A 198 -2.63 -13.81 2.66
CA VAL A 198 -3.84 -14.31 3.31
C VAL A 198 -4.78 -13.18 3.75
N PHE A 199 -4.25 -12.14 4.39
CA PHE A 199 -5.06 -11.00 4.81
C PHE A 199 -5.74 -10.31 3.61
N TYR A 200 -4.96 -9.92 2.61
CA TYR A 200 -5.47 -9.19 1.43
C TYR A 200 -6.40 -10.05 0.56
N SER A 201 -6.09 -11.34 0.43
CA SER A 201 -6.98 -12.30 -0.23
C SER A 201 -8.31 -12.46 0.51
N SER A 202 -8.28 -12.47 1.84
CA SER A 202 -9.50 -12.53 2.66
C SER A 202 -10.33 -11.25 2.50
N ALA A 203 -9.70 -10.08 2.55
CA ALA A 203 -10.38 -8.81 2.33
C ALA A 203 -11.02 -8.75 0.92
N PHE A 204 -10.26 -9.13 -0.12
CA PHE A 204 -10.78 -9.24 -1.48
C PHE A 204 -11.98 -10.20 -1.56
N TYR A 205 -11.87 -11.38 -0.95
CA TYR A 205 -12.94 -12.38 -0.93
C TYR A 205 -14.21 -11.85 -0.23
N PHE A 206 -14.05 -11.11 0.86
CA PHE A 206 -15.15 -10.45 1.55
C PHE A 206 -15.92 -9.51 0.61
N PHE A 207 -15.22 -8.53 0.02
CA PHE A 207 -15.87 -7.52 -0.83
C PHE A 207 -16.47 -8.13 -2.11
N LYS A 208 -15.80 -9.11 -2.72
CA LYS A 208 -16.35 -9.85 -3.86
C LYS A 208 -17.70 -10.49 -3.50
N ASN A 209 -17.79 -11.16 -2.34
CA ASN A 209 -19.04 -11.81 -1.94
C ASN A 209 -20.13 -10.80 -1.56
N ILE A 210 -19.81 -9.66 -0.95
CA ILE A 210 -20.80 -8.59 -0.71
C ILE A 210 -21.36 -8.06 -2.03
N ILE A 211 -20.53 -7.86 -3.05
CA ILE A 211 -20.97 -7.45 -4.38
C ILE A 211 -21.91 -8.50 -5.00
N PHE A 212 -21.56 -9.77 -4.94
CA PHE A 212 -22.41 -10.83 -5.45
C PHE A 212 -23.72 -10.97 -4.66
N TYR A 213 -23.69 -10.78 -3.35
CA TYR A 213 -24.90 -10.70 -2.55
C TYR A 213 -25.79 -9.53 -3.01
N HIS A 214 -25.23 -8.35 -3.18
CA HIS A 214 -25.95 -7.16 -3.63
C HIS A 214 -26.61 -7.34 -5.00
N ARG A 215 -25.95 -8.08 -5.91
CA ARG A 215 -26.48 -8.38 -7.27
C ARG A 215 -27.53 -9.48 -7.30
N THR A 216 -27.39 -10.49 -6.46
CA THR A 216 -28.18 -11.73 -6.56
C THR A 216 -29.16 -11.94 -5.43
N ASN A 217 -29.02 -11.19 -4.35
CA ASN A 217 -29.75 -11.37 -3.09
C ASN A 217 -29.64 -12.82 -2.53
N SER A 218 -28.55 -13.51 -2.82
CA SER A 218 -28.32 -14.89 -2.35
C SER A 218 -27.60 -14.92 -1.00
N ASP A 219 -28.27 -15.49 0.00
CA ASP A 219 -27.71 -15.66 1.37
C ASP A 219 -26.39 -16.43 1.38
N GLU A 220 -26.11 -17.24 0.37
CA GLU A 220 -24.83 -17.95 0.26
C GLU A 220 -23.65 -16.97 0.26
N TYR A 221 -23.72 -15.92 -0.56
CA TYR A 221 -22.65 -14.92 -0.64
C TYR A 221 -22.55 -14.09 0.65
N TYR A 222 -23.68 -13.73 1.24
CA TYR A 222 -23.70 -13.02 2.52
C TYR A 222 -23.04 -13.84 3.62
N ASN A 223 -23.35 -15.14 3.71
CA ASN A 223 -22.76 -16.06 4.70
C ASN A 223 -21.24 -16.23 4.49
N LYS A 224 -20.75 -16.27 3.24
CA LYS A 224 -19.31 -16.29 2.93
C LYS A 224 -18.61 -15.03 3.46
N SER A 225 -19.25 -13.88 3.37
CA SER A 225 -18.71 -12.63 3.91
C SER A 225 -18.69 -12.64 5.45
N ILE A 226 -19.73 -13.16 6.10
CA ILE A 226 -19.75 -13.36 7.57
C ILE A 226 -18.60 -14.27 8.00
N GLN A 227 -18.40 -15.40 7.33
CA GLN A 227 -17.31 -16.33 7.64
C GLN A 227 -15.95 -15.66 7.53
N THR A 228 -15.73 -14.87 6.48
CA THR A 228 -14.48 -14.13 6.27
C THR A 228 -14.23 -13.11 7.38
N LYS A 229 -15.26 -12.32 7.75
CA LYS A 229 -15.17 -11.37 8.86
C LYS A 229 -14.82 -12.09 10.16
N ASN A 230 -15.49 -13.21 10.46
CA ASN A 230 -15.24 -13.98 11.68
C ASN A 230 -13.81 -14.56 11.71
N PHE A 231 -13.31 -15.04 10.56
CA PHE A 231 -11.94 -15.49 10.44
C PHE A 231 -10.95 -14.36 10.77
N LEU A 232 -11.10 -13.18 10.18
CA LEU A 232 -10.22 -12.03 10.44
C LEU A 232 -10.26 -11.60 11.91
N LEU A 233 -11.43 -11.61 12.55
CA LEU A 233 -11.55 -11.36 13.99
C LEU A 233 -10.79 -12.42 14.81
N SER A 234 -10.90 -13.69 14.45
CA SER A 234 -10.28 -14.80 15.20
C SER A 234 -8.76 -14.79 15.14
N ILE A 235 -8.17 -14.23 14.09
CA ILE A 235 -6.70 -14.07 13.95
C ILE A 235 -6.17 -12.73 14.49
N GLY A 236 -7.03 -11.96 15.20
CA GLY A 236 -6.61 -10.74 15.88
C GLY A 236 -6.77 -9.44 15.10
N MET A 237 -7.31 -9.47 13.86
CA MET A 237 -7.59 -8.26 13.06
C MET A 237 -8.90 -7.56 13.55
N THR A 238 -8.90 -7.18 14.83
CA THR A 238 -10.12 -6.77 15.53
C THR A 238 -10.77 -5.53 14.93
N GLU A 239 -10.02 -4.46 14.71
CA GLU A 239 -10.58 -3.20 14.21
C GLU A 239 -11.02 -3.33 12.75
N TYR A 240 -10.24 -4.03 11.94
CA TYR A 240 -10.64 -4.31 10.56
C TYR A 240 -11.91 -5.20 10.52
N GLY A 241 -11.99 -6.22 11.36
CA GLY A 241 -13.19 -7.06 11.49
C GLY A 241 -14.43 -6.26 11.89
N LYS A 242 -14.31 -5.31 12.82
CA LYS A 242 -15.40 -4.37 13.18
C LYS A 242 -15.83 -3.49 12.01
N LEU A 243 -14.87 -3.03 11.19
CA LEU A 243 -15.18 -2.29 9.96
C LEU A 243 -16.02 -3.14 9.00
N LEU A 244 -15.62 -4.40 8.76
CA LEU A 244 -16.37 -5.33 7.93
C LEU A 244 -17.77 -5.64 8.49
N GLU A 245 -17.92 -5.70 9.81
CA GLU A 245 -19.23 -5.89 10.46
C GLU A 245 -20.19 -4.73 10.21
N LYS A 246 -19.69 -3.48 10.30
CA LYS A 246 -20.48 -2.29 9.93
C LYS A 246 -20.94 -2.34 8.46
N LEU A 247 -20.07 -2.81 7.56
CA LEU A 247 -20.42 -2.97 6.15
C LEU A 247 -21.47 -4.08 5.95
N LEU A 248 -21.36 -5.21 6.64
CA LEU A 248 -22.37 -6.27 6.58
C LEU A 248 -23.76 -5.77 7.01
N ILE A 249 -23.83 -4.96 8.07
CA ILE A 249 -25.10 -4.37 8.53
C ILE A 249 -25.65 -3.38 7.49
N LYS A 250 -24.79 -2.60 6.85
CA LYS A 250 -25.17 -1.59 5.83
C LYS A 250 -25.74 -2.24 4.57
N TYR A 251 -25.25 -3.43 4.20
CA TYR A 251 -25.59 -4.09 2.93
C TYR A 251 -26.50 -5.32 3.10
N LYS A 252 -27.09 -5.52 4.29
CA LYS A 252 -28.13 -6.51 4.53
C LYS A 252 -29.49 -5.92 4.18
#